data_4b0a6759a52c3974184fa4930c0154bd
#
_entry.id   4b0a6759a52c3974184fa4930c0154bd
#
_cell.length_a   1.000
_cell.length_b   1.000
_cell.length_c   1.000
_cell.angle_alpha   90.00
_cell.angle_beta   90.00
_cell.angle_gamma   90.00
#
_symmetry.space_group_name_H-M   'P 1'
#
loop_
_entity.id
_entity.type
_entity.pdbx_description
1 polymer ?
#
loop_
_entity_poly.entity_id
_entity_poly.type
_entity_poly.pdbx_seq_one_letter_code
_entity_poly.pdbx_strand_id
1 'polypeptide(L)'
;MVDDSVRIDPWSSNQSTDYGRIIDQFGLSSLDGLDLPNATKLHRRGIVFAHRDLDVILGAHQRKESFGVLTGLMPSGRMHLGHSMVIEQVRYYQEMGADVTIAVADLESQATRGVSLAKGRQIAREDYVANYAALGLLSDSTEVYFQSQRPAVQRLGFQLGKRTNLNEFESIYGFGGETNLAHVQAPMVQVGDILHPQLDEYGGLRPIVVPVG
;
A
#
# COMPACT_ATOMS: atom_id res chain seq x y z
N MET A 1 2.29 9.35 -32.88
CA MET A 1 1.64 9.96 -31.71
C MET A 1 2.38 9.42 -30.50
N VAL A 2 3.06 10.27 -29.76
CA VAL A 2 3.72 9.87 -28.50
C VAL A 2 2.57 9.54 -27.53
N ASP A 3 2.56 8.32 -27.01
CA ASP A 3 1.63 7.93 -25.94
C ASP A 3 1.93 8.82 -24.74
N ASP A 4 1.05 9.80 -24.50
CA ASP A 4 1.18 10.83 -23.48
C ASP A 4 0.53 10.39 -22.16
N SER A 5 0.33 9.07 -21.98
CA SER A 5 -0.20 8.50 -20.73
C SER A 5 0.82 8.65 -19.60
N VAL A 6 0.35 9.08 -18.44
CA VAL A 6 1.18 9.08 -17.22
C VAL A 6 1.43 7.62 -16.84
N ARG A 7 2.66 7.16 -16.96
CA ARG A 7 3.08 5.87 -16.41
C ARG A 7 3.43 6.06 -14.95
N ILE A 8 2.69 5.40 -14.07
CA ILE A 8 3.09 5.27 -12.68
C ILE A 8 3.96 4.02 -12.58
N ASP A 9 5.26 4.24 -12.38
CA ASP A 9 6.19 3.18 -12.05
C ASP A 9 6.35 3.14 -10.51
N PRO A 10 5.79 2.16 -9.82
CA PRO A 10 5.84 2.09 -8.36
C PRO A 10 7.27 1.87 -7.82
N TRP A 11 8.23 1.59 -8.69
CA TRP A 11 9.65 1.39 -8.33
C TRP A 11 10.56 2.57 -8.71
N SER A 12 10.01 3.63 -9.34
CA SER A 12 10.73 4.85 -9.69
C SER A 12 10.24 6.05 -8.88
N SER A 13 11.11 7.05 -8.73
CA SER A 13 10.82 8.31 -8.02
C SER A 13 10.37 9.42 -8.97
N ASN A 14 9.74 9.09 -10.09
CA ASN A 14 9.25 10.10 -11.02
C ASN A 14 8.06 10.86 -10.42
N GLN A 15 8.22 12.16 -10.25
CA GLN A 15 7.16 13.03 -9.77
C GLN A 15 6.29 13.48 -10.95
N SER A 16 4.99 13.19 -10.88
CA SER A 16 4.01 13.88 -11.69
C SER A 16 3.52 15.12 -10.93
N THR A 17 3.52 16.27 -11.60
CA THR A 17 3.01 17.54 -11.04
C THR A 17 1.57 17.83 -11.47
N ASP A 18 1.01 17.04 -12.36
CA ASP A 18 -0.37 17.19 -12.87
C ASP A 18 -1.31 16.23 -12.15
N TYR A 19 -1.77 16.64 -10.98
CA TYR A 19 -2.72 15.86 -10.17
C TYR A 19 -4.08 15.70 -10.83
N GLY A 20 -4.56 16.71 -11.57
CA GLY A 20 -5.82 16.64 -12.31
C GLY A 20 -5.80 15.51 -13.34
N ARG A 21 -4.72 15.42 -14.09
CA ARG A 21 -4.50 14.34 -15.06
C ARG A 21 -4.44 12.95 -14.42
N ILE A 22 -3.80 12.83 -13.24
CA ILE A 22 -3.77 11.56 -12.50
C ILE A 22 -5.18 11.16 -12.08
N ILE A 23 -5.96 12.09 -11.51
CA ILE A 23 -7.34 11.84 -11.09
C ILE A 23 -8.16 11.31 -12.28
N ASP A 24 -8.11 11.99 -13.42
CA ASP A 24 -8.88 11.62 -14.61
C ASP A 24 -8.43 10.28 -15.20
N GLN A 25 -7.13 10.07 -15.35
CA GLN A 25 -6.57 8.87 -15.98
C GLN A 25 -6.83 7.61 -15.15
N PHE A 26 -6.80 7.72 -13.84
CA PHE A 26 -7.01 6.57 -12.94
C PHE A 26 -8.43 6.48 -12.39
N GLY A 27 -9.33 7.36 -12.82
CA GLY A 27 -10.73 7.38 -12.36
C GLY A 27 -10.84 7.53 -10.85
N LEU A 28 -10.03 8.45 -10.29
CA LEU A 28 -10.06 8.78 -8.88
C LEU A 28 -11.09 9.90 -8.63
N SER A 29 -11.42 10.11 -7.36
CA SER A 29 -12.22 11.24 -6.90
C SER A 29 -11.36 12.21 -6.09
N SER A 30 -11.60 13.51 -6.22
CA SER A 30 -10.98 14.52 -5.35
C SER A 30 -11.43 14.35 -3.90
N LEU A 31 -10.57 14.71 -2.96
CA LEU A 31 -10.95 14.84 -1.55
C LEU A 31 -11.79 16.09 -1.26
N ASP A 32 -11.90 17.00 -2.24
CA ASP A 32 -12.65 18.24 -2.06
C ASP A 32 -14.12 17.97 -1.73
N GLY A 33 -14.58 18.58 -0.64
CA GLY A 33 -15.98 18.44 -0.19
C GLY A 33 -16.25 17.20 0.68
N LEU A 34 -15.26 16.32 0.92
CA LEU A 34 -15.41 15.25 1.90
C LEU A 34 -15.24 15.80 3.32
N ASP A 35 -16.15 15.40 4.20
CA ASP A 35 -16.01 15.63 5.64
C ASP A 35 -15.05 14.61 6.24
N LEU A 36 -13.79 15.03 6.42
CA LEU A 36 -12.73 14.21 6.98
C LEU A 36 -12.59 14.51 8.48
N PRO A 37 -13.03 13.61 9.38
CA PRO A 37 -12.92 13.83 10.80
C PRO A 37 -11.44 13.96 11.21
N ASN A 38 -11.11 15.02 11.96
CA ASN A 38 -9.74 15.31 12.42
C ASN A 38 -8.68 15.30 11.30
N ALA A 39 -9.03 15.84 10.13
CA ALA A 39 -8.11 15.90 8.98
C ALA A 39 -6.69 16.34 9.35
N THR A 40 -5.68 15.58 8.91
CA THR A 40 -4.26 15.85 9.21
C THR A 40 -3.75 17.07 8.41
N LYS A 41 -2.51 17.47 8.69
CA LYS A 41 -1.84 18.54 7.89
C LYS A 41 -1.68 18.11 6.41
N LEU A 42 -1.54 16.81 6.13
CA LEU A 42 -1.41 16.31 4.75
C LEU A 42 -2.70 16.53 3.96
N HIS A 43 -3.86 16.25 4.58
CA HIS A 43 -5.17 16.53 3.99
C HIS A 43 -5.39 18.02 3.79
N ARG A 44 -5.21 18.84 4.84
CA ARG A 44 -5.43 20.30 4.77
C ARG A 44 -4.54 21.04 3.79
N ARG A 45 -3.39 20.48 3.42
CA ARG A 45 -2.45 21.05 2.45
C ARG A 45 -2.61 20.47 1.04
N GLY A 46 -3.60 19.59 0.82
CA GLY A 46 -3.81 18.94 -0.47
C GLY A 46 -2.65 18.02 -0.89
N ILE A 47 -1.86 17.51 0.06
CA ILE A 47 -0.82 16.51 -0.23
C ILE A 47 -1.49 15.16 -0.47
N VAL A 48 -2.47 14.80 0.36
CA VAL A 48 -3.45 13.76 0.05
C VAL A 48 -4.55 14.45 -0.74
N PHE A 49 -4.65 14.20 -2.03
CA PHE A 49 -5.46 14.97 -2.97
C PHE A 49 -6.59 14.18 -3.62
N ALA A 50 -6.50 12.85 -3.60
CA ALA A 50 -7.46 11.99 -4.28
C ALA A 50 -7.68 10.69 -3.54
N HIS A 51 -8.80 10.04 -3.87
CA HIS A 51 -9.17 8.74 -3.30
C HIS A 51 -9.93 7.88 -4.31
N ARG A 52 -10.10 6.60 -3.96
CA ARG A 52 -11.09 5.72 -4.56
C ARG A 52 -11.88 5.09 -3.43
N ASP A 53 -13.21 5.29 -3.46
CA ASP A 53 -14.18 4.71 -2.53
C ASP A 53 -13.91 4.99 -1.04
N LEU A 54 -13.32 6.15 -0.69
CA LEU A 54 -13.06 6.54 0.71
C LEU A 54 -14.35 6.72 1.51
N ASP A 55 -15.44 7.05 0.86
CA ASP A 55 -16.78 7.15 1.44
C ASP A 55 -17.21 5.84 2.12
N VAL A 56 -16.78 4.69 1.63
CA VAL A 56 -17.03 3.38 2.25
C VAL A 56 -16.36 3.29 3.62
N ILE A 57 -15.12 3.77 3.75
CA ILE A 57 -14.37 3.81 5.02
C ILE A 57 -15.01 4.81 5.99
N LEU A 58 -15.34 6.02 5.51
CA LEU A 58 -15.97 7.04 6.32
C LEU A 58 -17.35 6.57 6.83
N GLY A 59 -18.10 5.87 5.97
CA GLY A 59 -19.37 5.25 6.34
C GLY A 59 -19.20 4.17 7.42
N ALA A 60 -18.21 3.28 7.32
CA ALA A 60 -17.90 2.28 8.34
C ALA A 60 -17.55 2.95 9.68
N HIS A 61 -16.69 3.97 9.66
CA HIS A 61 -16.35 4.74 10.85
C HIS A 61 -17.59 5.38 11.51
N GLN A 62 -18.48 6.03 10.72
CA GLN A 62 -19.71 6.64 11.24
C GLN A 62 -20.65 5.62 11.88
N ARG A 63 -20.76 4.41 11.30
CA ARG A 63 -21.60 3.33 11.81
C ARG A 63 -20.92 2.53 12.95
N LYS A 64 -19.65 2.88 13.30
CA LYS A 64 -18.83 2.16 14.28
C LYS A 64 -18.63 0.67 13.91
N GLU A 65 -18.55 0.39 12.64
CA GLU A 65 -18.19 -0.91 12.10
C GLU A 65 -16.66 -1.06 12.07
N SER A 66 -16.19 -2.30 12.20
CA SER A 66 -14.75 -2.59 12.08
C SER A 66 -14.26 -2.35 10.64
N PHE A 67 -13.10 -1.74 10.51
CA PHE A 67 -12.41 -1.56 9.25
C PHE A 67 -10.89 -1.61 9.47
N GLY A 68 -10.14 -1.84 8.41
CA GLY A 68 -8.70 -1.93 8.48
C GLY A 68 -7.99 -0.88 7.64
N VAL A 69 -6.73 -0.63 7.98
CA VAL A 69 -5.79 0.07 7.12
C VAL A 69 -4.59 -0.82 6.84
N LEU A 70 -4.21 -0.94 5.58
CA LEU A 70 -3.05 -1.71 5.16
C LEU A 70 -2.04 -0.82 4.46
N THR A 71 -0.77 -0.98 4.81
CA THR A 71 0.34 -0.42 4.04
C THR A 71 1.44 -1.45 3.87
N GLY A 72 2.22 -1.30 2.78
CA GLY A 72 3.41 -2.08 2.53
C GLY A 72 4.67 -1.28 2.82
N LEU A 73 5.74 -1.96 3.20
CA LEU A 73 7.08 -1.41 3.20
C LEU A 73 8.04 -2.36 2.49
N MET A 74 8.84 -1.82 1.59
CA MET A 74 9.90 -2.58 0.92
C MET A 74 11.24 -2.27 1.60
N PRO A 75 11.83 -3.22 2.37
CA PRO A 75 13.03 -2.99 3.16
C PRO A 75 14.29 -2.96 2.29
N SER A 76 14.46 -1.90 1.52
CA SER A 76 15.57 -1.74 0.56
C SER A 76 16.66 -0.77 1.02
N GLY A 77 16.40 0.03 2.05
CA GLY A 77 17.31 1.04 2.59
C GLY A 77 16.82 1.61 3.90
N ARG A 78 17.31 2.77 4.29
CA ARG A 78 16.84 3.46 5.50
C ARG A 78 15.51 4.15 5.25
N MET A 79 14.70 4.25 6.31
CA MET A 79 13.48 5.05 6.29
C MET A 79 13.81 6.54 6.03
N HIS A 80 12.97 7.21 5.27
CA HIS A 80 13.09 8.64 4.95
C HIS A 80 11.73 9.35 5.04
N LEU A 81 11.73 10.67 4.83
CA LEU A 81 10.54 11.51 5.01
C LEU A 81 9.32 11.04 4.18
N GLY A 82 9.53 10.51 2.97
CA GLY A 82 8.43 9.95 2.17
C GLY A 82 7.68 8.84 2.90
N HIS A 83 8.39 7.93 3.55
CA HIS A 83 7.75 6.88 4.36
C HIS A 83 6.96 7.45 5.54
N SER A 84 7.45 8.51 6.20
CA SER A 84 6.74 9.13 7.32
C SER A 84 5.39 9.73 6.90
N MET A 85 5.27 10.21 5.65
CA MET A 85 4.01 10.73 5.12
C MET A 85 2.96 9.62 4.95
N VAL A 86 3.36 8.43 4.52
CA VAL A 86 2.46 7.26 4.46
C VAL A 86 2.05 6.84 5.87
N ILE A 87 3.00 6.79 6.81
CA ILE A 87 2.70 6.42 8.20
C ILE A 87 1.79 7.45 8.89
N GLU A 88 1.90 8.72 8.57
CA GLU A 88 0.96 9.74 9.07
C GLU A 88 -0.48 9.45 8.59
N GLN A 89 -0.67 8.99 7.35
CA GLN A 89 -1.97 8.56 6.85
C GLN A 89 -2.45 7.29 7.57
N VAL A 90 -1.58 6.28 7.73
CA VAL A 90 -1.93 5.05 8.47
C VAL A 90 -2.37 5.38 9.89
N ARG A 91 -1.61 6.23 10.59
CA ARG A 91 -1.96 6.68 11.94
C ARG A 91 -3.31 7.41 11.99
N TYR A 92 -3.61 8.23 10.99
CA TYR A 92 -4.90 8.90 10.89
C TYR A 92 -6.06 7.90 10.91
N TYR A 93 -5.99 6.82 10.13
CA TYR A 93 -7.02 5.78 10.14
C TYR A 93 -7.01 4.97 11.44
N GLN A 94 -5.84 4.73 12.02
CA GLN A 94 -5.74 4.07 13.34
C GLN A 94 -6.44 4.91 14.43
N GLU A 95 -6.25 6.23 14.44
CA GLU A 95 -6.93 7.16 15.34
C GLU A 95 -8.46 7.19 15.11
N MET A 96 -8.92 6.85 13.91
CA MET A 96 -10.34 6.65 13.60
C MET A 96 -10.87 5.27 14.03
N GLY A 97 -10.03 4.39 14.55
CA GLY A 97 -10.41 3.06 15.04
C GLY A 97 -10.11 1.92 14.07
N ALA A 98 -9.28 2.12 13.04
CA ALA A 98 -8.84 1.05 12.14
C ALA A 98 -7.84 0.11 12.82
N ASP A 99 -7.95 -1.18 12.55
CA ASP A 99 -6.85 -2.13 12.75
C ASP A 99 -5.80 -1.96 11.65
N VAL A 100 -4.54 -1.87 12.05
CA VAL A 100 -3.42 -1.62 11.14
C VAL A 100 -2.74 -2.92 10.74
N THR A 101 -2.57 -3.13 9.44
CA THR A 101 -1.78 -4.23 8.89
C THR A 101 -0.61 -3.67 8.10
N ILE A 102 0.62 -4.06 8.46
CA ILE A 102 1.84 -3.65 7.77
C ILE A 102 2.49 -4.87 7.12
N ALA A 103 2.49 -4.89 5.79
CA ALA A 103 3.16 -5.91 4.99
C ALA A 103 4.64 -5.54 4.77
N VAL A 104 5.55 -6.34 5.31
CA VAL A 104 6.97 -6.22 4.96
C VAL A 104 7.22 -6.98 3.66
N ALA A 105 7.43 -6.22 2.58
CA ALA A 105 7.61 -6.73 1.21
C ALA A 105 9.04 -7.27 1.01
N ASP A 106 9.44 -8.28 1.81
CA ASP A 106 10.76 -8.89 1.75
C ASP A 106 10.96 -9.74 0.48
N LEU A 107 9.90 -10.35 -0.06
CA LEU A 107 9.93 -11.04 -1.35
C LEU A 107 10.16 -10.06 -2.51
N GLU A 108 9.43 -8.96 -2.52
CA GLU A 108 9.57 -7.91 -3.53
C GLU A 108 10.95 -7.25 -3.48
N SER A 109 11.44 -6.93 -2.28
CA SER A 109 12.78 -6.38 -2.08
C SER A 109 13.87 -7.32 -2.61
N GLN A 110 13.71 -8.63 -2.44
CA GLN A 110 14.62 -9.61 -3.00
C GLN A 110 14.55 -9.63 -4.53
N ALA A 111 13.35 -9.63 -5.10
CA ALA A 111 13.12 -9.73 -6.55
C ALA A 111 13.60 -8.49 -7.31
N THR A 112 13.39 -7.29 -6.75
CA THR A 112 13.58 -6.02 -7.46
C THR A 112 14.87 -5.29 -7.06
N ARG A 113 15.39 -5.51 -5.85
CA ARG A 113 16.57 -4.81 -5.28
C ARG A 113 17.71 -5.75 -4.91
N GLY A 114 17.52 -7.06 -5.07
CA GLY A 114 18.56 -8.06 -4.73
C GLY A 114 18.88 -8.14 -3.23
N VAL A 115 18.04 -7.60 -2.36
CA VAL A 115 18.22 -7.65 -0.91
C VAL A 115 17.84 -9.05 -0.42
N SER A 116 18.76 -9.75 0.28
CA SER A 116 18.43 -11.07 0.82
C SER A 116 17.29 -10.99 1.86
N LEU A 117 16.48 -12.04 1.97
CA LEU A 117 15.38 -12.10 2.94
C LEU A 117 15.86 -11.83 4.38
N ALA A 118 17.00 -12.38 4.77
CA ALA A 118 17.57 -12.15 6.11
C ALA A 118 17.91 -10.67 6.33
N LYS A 119 18.54 -10.02 5.35
CA LYS A 119 18.91 -8.61 5.42
C LYS A 119 17.68 -7.72 5.40
N GLY A 120 16.70 -8.00 4.53
CA GLY A 120 15.44 -7.28 4.47
C GLY A 120 14.69 -7.32 5.81
N ARG A 121 14.60 -8.49 6.43
CA ARG A 121 13.98 -8.65 7.76
C ARG A 121 14.73 -7.90 8.85
N GLN A 122 16.06 -7.87 8.81
CA GLN A 122 16.88 -7.11 9.74
C GLN A 122 16.54 -5.60 9.60
N ILE A 123 16.63 -5.06 8.37
CA ILE A 123 16.33 -3.65 8.08
C ILE A 123 14.92 -3.31 8.55
N ALA A 124 13.92 -4.14 8.23
CA ALA A 124 12.54 -3.89 8.63
C ALA A 124 12.38 -3.76 10.15
N ARG A 125 13.00 -4.66 10.93
CA ARG A 125 12.90 -4.64 12.40
C ARG A 125 13.66 -3.49 13.04
N GLU A 126 14.91 -3.27 12.62
CA GLU A 126 15.83 -2.34 13.28
C GLU A 126 15.59 -0.88 12.87
N ASP A 127 15.07 -0.64 11.67
CA ASP A 127 14.85 0.71 11.16
C ASP A 127 13.35 1.03 11.01
N TYR A 128 12.61 0.32 10.16
CA TYR A 128 11.24 0.70 9.83
C TYR A 128 10.27 0.58 11.00
N VAL A 129 10.19 -0.59 11.65
CA VAL A 129 9.28 -0.82 12.77
C VAL A 129 9.60 0.09 13.95
N ALA A 130 10.88 0.30 14.24
CA ALA A 130 11.30 1.23 15.29
C ALA A 130 10.87 2.67 14.99
N ASN A 131 11.03 3.12 13.74
CA ASN A 131 10.59 4.46 13.33
C ASN A 131 9.06 4.58 13.33
N TYR A 132 8.30 3.55 12.95
CA TYR A 132 6.84 3.56 12.99
C TYR A 132 6.32 3.73 14.42
N ALA A 133 6.91 3.01 15.37
CA ALA A 133 6.61 3.19 16.79
C ALA A 133 6.96 4.61 17.26
N ALA A 134 8.12 5.15 16.85
CA ALA A 134 8.53 6.52 17.17
C ALA A 134 7.61 7.59 16.54
N LEU A 135 7.00 7.30 15.38
CA LEU A 135 5.98 8.14 14.73
C LEU A 135 4.60 8.02 15.37
N GLY A 136 4.43 7.17 16.37
CA GLY A 136 3.23 7.08 17.19
C GLY A 136 2.20 6.05 16.72
N LEU A 137 2.58 5.04 15.90
CA LEU A 137 1.71 3.90 15.67
C LEU A 137 1.56 3.09 16.97
N LEU A 138 0.30 2.75 17.29
CA LEU A 138 -0.04 1.99 18.47
C LEU A 138 0.13 0.48 18.22
N SER A 139 0.90 -0.19 19.09
CA SER A 139 1.19 -1.62 18.95
C SER A 139 -0.04 -2.52 19.08
N ASP A 140 -0.99 -2.14 19.94
CA ASP A 140 -2.14 -2.97 20.32
C ASP A 140 -3.14 -3.18 19.18
N SER A 141 -3.13 -2.31 18.17
CA SER A 141 -3.95 -2.40 16.96
C SER A 141 -3.10 -2.45 15.69
N THR A 142 -1.84 -2.92 15.78
CA THR A 142 -0.94 -3.02 14.62
C THR A 142 -0.37 -4.43 14.50
N GLU A 143 -0.64 -5.08 13.38
CA GLU A 143 0.03 -6.30 12.95
C GLU A 143 1.13 -5.97 11.95
N VAL A 144 2.34 -6.52 12.16
CA VAL A 144 3.45 -6.46 11.19
C VAL A 144 3.81 -7.88 10.79
N TYR A 145 3.81 -8.18 9.50
CA TYR A 145 4.20 -9.50 9.01
C TYR A 145 5.16 -9.42 7.82
N PHE A 146 5.86 -10.52 7.54
CA PHE A 146 6.73 -10.66 6.37
C PHE A 146 6.00 -11.45 5.28
N GLN A 147 5.99 -10.96 4.05
CA GLN A 147 5.37 -11.66 2.91
C GLN A 147 5.86 -13.10 2.78
N SER A 148 7.17 -13.32 2.95
CA SER A 148 7.78 -14.65 2.90
C SER A 148 7.34 -15.61 4.00
N GLN A 149 6.71 -15.10 5.06
CA GLN A 149 6.21 -15.89 6.20
C GLN A 149 4.68 -15.94 6.27
N ARG A 150 3.97 -15.39 5.27
CA ARG A 150 2.51 -15.37 5.20
C ARG A 150 2.00 -16.17 3.98
N PRO A 151 1.85 -17.51 4.10
CA PRO A 151 1.42 -18.36 2.97
C PRO A 151 0.08 -17.96 2.35
N ALA A 152 -0.84 -17.39 3.14
CA ALA A 152 -2.14 -16.93 2.64
C ALA A 152 -2.00 -15.85 1.57
N VAL A 153 -1.06 -14.93 1.72
CA VAL A 153 -0.78 -13.86 0.75
C VAL A 153 -0.35 -14.47 -0.59
N GLN A 154 0.60 -15.40 -0.55
CA GLN A 154 1.10 -16.06 -1.77
C GLN A 154 0.01 -16.91 -2.42
N ARG A 155 -0.79 -17.64 -1.63
CA ARG A 155 -1.93 -18.43 -2.10
C ARG A 155 -2.97 -17.56 -2.81
N LEU A 156 -3.35 -16.42 -2.21
CA LEU A 156 -4.28 -15.46 -2.80
C LEU A 156 -3.71 -14.87 -4.09
N GLY A 157 -2.45 -14.44 -4.10
CA GLY A 157 -1.79 -13.91 -5.29
C GLY A 157 -1.84 -14.91 -6.45
N PHE A 158 -1.52 -16.18 -6.19
CA PHE A 158 -1.61 -17.24 -7.20
C PHE A 158 -3.05 -17.47 -7.69
N GLN A 159 -4.03 -17.56 -6.78
CA GLN A 159 -5.44 -17.78 -7.13
C GLN A 159 -6.02 -16.65 -7.99
N LEU A 160 -5.63 -15.41 -7.69
CA LEU A 160 -6.10 -14.21 -8.38
C LEU A 160 -5.41 -14.00 -9.73
N GLY A 161 -4.24 -14.58 -9.95
CA GLY A 161 -3.52 -14.53 -11.22
C GLY A 161 -4.34 -15.02 -12.42
N LYS A 162 -5.37 -15.85 -12.21
CA LYS A 162 -6.31 -16.25 -13.29
C LYS A 162 -7.23 -15.11 -13.78
N ARG A 163 -7.26 -13.97 -13.08
CA ARG A 163 -8.10 -12.79 -13.39
C ARG A 163 -7.38 -11.74 -14.20
N THR A 164 -6.09 -11.91 -14.44
CA THR A 164 -5.25 -10.98 -15.18
C THR A 164 -4.36 -11.74 -16.17
N ASN A 165 -3.77 -11.04 -17.12
CA ASN A 165 -2.89 -11.61 -18.13
C ASN A 165 -1.62 -10.77 -18.30
N LEU A 166 -0.63 -11.30 -19.01
CA LEU A 166 0.68 -10.66 -19.16
C LEU A 166 0.59 -9.31 -19.89
N ASN A 167 -0.29 -9.17 -20.89
CA ASN A 167 -0.42 -7.91 -21.62
C ASN A 167 -0.93 -6.77 -20.73
N GLU A 168 -1.80 -7.07 -19.76
CA GLU A 168 -2.23 -6.09 -18.75
C GLU A 168 -1.05 -5.65 -17.89
N PHE A 169 -0.21 -6.59 -17.46
CA PHE A 169 1.00 -6.29 -16.68
C PHE A 169 2.01 -5.46 -17.47
N GLU A 170 2.24 -5.80 -18.74
CA GLU A 170 3.10 -5.03 -19.63
C GLU A 170 2.56 -3.59 -19.80
N SER A 171 1.24 -3.46 -19.96
CA SER A 171 0.60 -2.15 -20.13
C SER A 171 0.67 -1.28 -18.88
N ILE A 172 0.46 -1.89 -17.69
CA ILE A 172 0.39 -1.15 -16.41
C ILE A 172 1.80 -0.85 -15.88
N TYR A 173 2.68 -1.85 -15.86
CA TYR A 173 3.98 -1.78 -15.20
C TYR A 173 5.16 -1.58 -16.16
N GLY A 174 4.92 -1.66 -17.46
CA GLY A 174 5.98 -1.56 -18.46
C GLY A 174 6.93 -2.77 -18.47
N PHE A 175 6.50 -3.93 -18.02
CA PHE A 175 7.33 -5.14 -18.04
C PHE A 175 7.69 -5.52 -19.47
N GLY A 176 8.91 -5.97 -19.68
CA GLY A 176 9.44 -6.44 -20.96
C GLY A 176 10.10 -7.81 -20.80
N GLY A 177 10.62 -8.32 -21.92
CA GLY A 177 11.24 -9.64 -21.99
C GLY A 177 12.42 -9.86 -21.04
N GLU A 178 13.06 -8.80 -20.58
CA GLU A 178 14.18 -8.83 -19.63
C GLU A 178 13.74 -8.77 -18.16
N THR A 179 12.45 -8.56 -17.89
CA THR A 179 11.93 -8.51 -16.51
C THR A 179 11.94 -9.91 -15.90
N ASN A 180 12.58 -10.08 -14.75
CA ASN A 180 12.61 -11.40 -14.10
C ASN A 180 11.22 -11.80 -13.58
N LEU A 181 10.94 -13.12 -13.56
CA LEU A 181 9.62 -13.65 -13.21
C LEU A 181 9.18 -13.30 -11.78
N ALA A 182 10.11 -13.20 -10.85
CA ALA A 182 9.78 -12.81 -9.47
C ALA A 182 9.29 -11.35 -9.41
N HIS A 183 9.86 -10.47 -10.22
CA HIS A 183 9.38 -9.08 -10.36
C HIS A 183 7.97 -9.05 -10.97
N VAL A 184 7.70 -9.86 -11.99
CA VAL A 184 6.36 -10.00 -12.58
C VAL A 184 5.34 -10.54 -11.57
N GLN A 185 5.76 -11.36 -10.61
CA GLN A 185 4.89 -11.88 -9.55
C GLN A 185 4.61 -10.90 -8.41
N ALA A 186 5.48 -9.90 -8.19
CA ALA A 186 5.38 -8.97 -7.08
C ALA A 186 4.00 -8.27 -6.97
N PRO A 187 3.39 -7.74 -8.06
CA PRO A 187 2.06 -7.17 -8.00
C PRO A 187 0.97 -8.17 -7.55
N MET A 188 1.09 -9.45 -7.89
CA MET A 188 0.13 -10.47 -7.45
C MET A 188 0.27 -10.76 -5.96
N VAL A 189 1.49 -10.75 -5.43
CA VAL A 189 1.75 -10.85 -3.98
C VAL A 189 1.15 -9.64 -3.27
N GLN A 190 1.31 -8.43 -3.82
CA GLN A 190 0.71 -7.20 -3.28
C GLN A 190 -0.83 -7.26 -3.23
N VAL A 191 -1.48 -7.81 -4.27
CA VAL A 191 -2.93 -8.05 -4.24
C VAL A 191 -3.29 -9.04 -3.11
N GLY A 192 -2.47 -10.05 -2.90
CA GLY A 192 -2.60 -10.97 -1.76
C GLY A 192 -2.48 -10.26 -0.42
N ASP A 193 -1.54 -9.31 -0.28
CA ASP A 193 -1.39 -8.48 0.93
C ASP A 193 -2.68 -7.68 1.22
N ILE A 194 -3.26 -7.05 0.20
CA ILE A 194 -4.48 -6.24 0.34
C ILE A 194 -5.68 -7.08 0.77
N LEU A 195 -5.78 -8.30 0.29
CA LEU A 195 -6.98 -9.12 0.46
C LEU A 195 -6.92 -10.07 1.66
N HIS A 196 -5.73 -10.50 2.12
CA HIS A 196 -5.65 -11.50 3.19
C HIS A 196 -6.24 -11.04 4.54
N PRO A 197 -6.18 -9.75 4.97
CA PRO A 197 -6.81 -9.34 6.21
C PRO A 197 -8.33 -9.47 6.19
N GLN A 198 -8.93 -9.60 5.00
CA GLN A 198 -10.37 -9.82 4.84
C GLN A 198 -10.79 -11.28 5.06
N LEU A 199 -9.83 -12.20 5.16
CA LEU A 199 -10.10 -13.59 5.51
C LEU A 199 -10.42 -13.70 7.01
N ASP A 200 -11.39 -14.52 7.36
CA ASP A 200 -11.82 -14.70 8.76
C ASP A 200 -10.66 -15.15 9.66
N GLU A 201 -9.74 -15.95 9.14
CA GLU A 201 -8.52 -16.40 9.85
C GLU A 201 -7.53 -15.26 10.18
N TYR A 202 -7.71 -14.07 9.57
CA TYR A 202 -6.88 -12.87 9.79
C TYR A 202 -7.70 -11.65 10.25
N GLY A 203 -8.86 -11.90 10.86
CA GLY A 203 -9.68 -10.85 11.47
C GLY A 203 -10.91 -10.44 10.68
N GLY A 204 -11.05 -10.85 9.41
CA GLY A 204 -12.23 -10.55 8.58
C GLY A 204 -12.46 -9.06 8.36
N LEU A 205 -11.40 -8.22 8.40
CA LEU A 205 -11.48 -6.76 8.31
C LEU A 205 -12.06 -6.30 6.97
N ARG A 206 -13.20 -5.63 7.02
CA ARG A 206 -13.88 -5.07 5.84
C ARG A 206 -14.62 -3.79 6.23
N PRO A 207 -14.46 -2.68 5.50
CA PRO A 207 -13.54 -2.47 4.37
C PRO A 207 -12.08 -2.28 4.82
N ILE A 208 -11.16 -2.23 3.85
CA ILE A 208 -9.74 -1.93 4.08
C ILE A 208 -9.35 -0.71 3.23
N VAL A 209 -8.70 0.27 3.87
CA VAL A 209 -8.08 1.40 3.17
C VAL A 209 -6.59 1.14 2.95
N VAL A 210 -6.08 1.53 1.79
CA VAL A 210 -4.67 1.41 1.42
C VAL A 210 -4.12 2.79 1.09
N PRO A 211 -3.48 3.48 2.05
CA PRO A 211 -2.79 4.72 1.77
C PRO A 211 -1.60 4.50 0.84
N VAL A 212 -1.46 5.36 -0.14
CA VAL A 212 -0.33 5.38 -1.09
C VAL A 212 0.36 6.73 -1.03
N GLY A 213 1.66 6.73 -1.29
CA GLY A 213 2.51 7.92 -1.28
C GLY A 213 3.35 8.07 -2.53
#